data_404b97446aa7874737bbbeaf29eef8a4
#
_entry.id   404b97446aa7874737bbbeaf29eef8a4
#
_cell.length_a   1.000
_cell.length_b   1.000
_cell.length_c   1.000
_cell.angle_alpha   90.00
_cell.angle_beta   90.00
_cell.angle_gamma   90.00
#
_symmetry.space_group_name_H-M   'P 1'
#
loop_
_entity.id
_entity.type
_entity.pdbx_description
1 polymer ?
#
loop_
_entity_poly.entity_id
_entity_poly.type
_entity_poly.pdbx_seq_one_letter_code
_entity_poly.pdbx_strand_id
1 'polypeptide(L)'
;MLSNPVFAPTVNDVEELEGLPSLEKPGWYSQGNWPHLHELLKTMTGKQEPMVAYFGDSMRSDIFPATTFGKWETVMIVEEMEGEGVPKSDAAMSNEAQVEPQEKRGKFEGQGMKSPSAVSNQWGSYFVDVHRSGGGDEEHQILTWCCHCIHSYSTMAIPSVEHIADLPLDYKFPRFSPDKPCTVGYYPRPPDSVMKMCEDLS
;
A
#
# COMPACT_ATOMS: atom_id res chain seq x y z
N MET A 1 23.71 -6.72 4.22
CA MET A 1 22.70 -7.28 3.30
C MET A 1 23.35 -7.43 1.93
N LEU A 2 23.37 -8.63 1.39
CA LEU A 2 23.84 -8.84 0.02
C LEU A 2 22.78 -8.25 -0.92
N SER A 3 23.14 -7.25 -1.70
CA SER A 3 22.26 -6.70 -2.73
C SER A 3 22.05 -7.74 -3.80
N ASN A 4 20.80 -8.05 -4.13
CA ASN A 4 20.52 -8.94 -5.25
C ASN A 4 20.98 -8.29 -6.56
N PRO A 5 21.60 -9.04 -7.48
CA PRO A 5 21.98 -8.51 -8.77
C PRO A 5 20.74 -8.11 -9.58
N VAL A 6 20.88 -7.09 -10.40
CA VAL A 6 19.86 -6.69 -11.38
C VAL A 6 20.18 -7.39 -12.70
N PHE A 7 19.19 -8.01 -13.31
CA PHE A 7 19.35 -8.71 -14.57
C PHE A 7 18.61 -7.97 -15.68
N ALA A 8 19.19 -7.99 -16.89
CA ALA A 8 18.49 -7.49 -18.06
C ALA A 8 17.38 -8.48 -18.49
N PRO A 9 16.23 -8.02 -19.00
CA PRO A 9 15.22 -8.90 -19.55
C PRO A 9 15.76 -9.60 -20.80
N THR A 10 15.57 -10.92 -20.91
CA THR A 10 15.82 -11.66 -22.15
C THR A 10 14.55 -11.83 -22.94
N VAL A 11 14.70 -11.86 -24.26
CA VAL A 11 13.63 -12.19 -25.20
C VAL A 11 13.40 -13.71 -25.28
N ASN A 12 14.32 -14.52 -24.74
CA ASN A 12 14.26 -15.96 -24.73
C ASN A 12 14.42 -16.50 -23.30
N ASP A 13 13.43 -17.23 -22.81
CA ASP A 13 13.32 -17.78 -21.45
C ASP A 13 14.40 -18.84 -21.07
N VAL A 14 15.45 -19.01 -21.81
CA VAL A 14 16.37 -20.17 -21.70
C VAL A 14 17.79 -19.77 -21.29
N GLU A 15 18.17 -18.51 -21.33
CA GLU A 15 19.53 -18.10 -20.96
C GLU A 15 19.58 -17.50 -19.56
N GLU A 16 20.43 -18.03 -18.70
CA GLU A 16 20.79 -17.39 -17.43
C GLU A 16 21.40 -16.02 -17.73
N LEU A 17 20.79 -14.99 -17.16
CA LEU A 17 21.23 -13.62 -17.35
C LEU A 17 22.40 -13.30 -16.44
N GLU A 18 23.42 -12.68 -16.99
CA GLU A 18 24.47 -12.07 -16.18
C GLU A 18 23.92 -10.86 -15.39
N GLY A 19 24.32 -10.77 -14.13
CA GLY A 19 24.00 -9.62 -13.30
C GLY A 19 24.64 -8.36 -13.88
N LEU A 20 23.83 -7.29 -14.02
CA LEU A 20 24.33 -6.00 -14.47
C LEU A 20 25.13 -5.31 -13.36
N PRO A 21 26.27 -4.70 -13.64
CA PRO A 21 27.05 -3.97 -12.65
C PRO A 21 26.40 -2.64 -12.26
N SER A 22 25.58 -2.06 -13.14
CA SER A 22 24.86 -0.80 -12.93
C SER A 22 23.67 -0.67 -13.85
N LEU A 23 22.76 0.28 -13.52
CA LEU A 23 21.68 0.70 -14.41
C LEU A 23 22.07 2.02 -15.07
N GLU A 24 22.32 2.02 -16.37
CA GLU A 24 22.78 3.21 -17.10
C GLU A 24 21.63 4.06 -17.65
N LYS A 25 20.47 3.45 -17.89
CA LYS A 25 19.31 4.09 -18.51
C LYS A 25 18.00 3.46 -18.01
N PRO A 26 16.87 4.17 -18.10
CA PRO A 26 15.55 3.59 -17.88
C PRO A 26 15.31 2.39 -18.81
N GLY A 27 14.69 1.33 -18.28
CA GLY A 27 14.45 0.12 -19.06
C GLY A 27 13.69 -0.93 -18.23
N TRP A 28 13.55 -2.09 -18.84
CA TRP A 28 12.97 -3.27 -18.19
C TRP A 28 14.09 -4.13 -17.63
N TYR A 29 14.01 -4.42 -16.33
CA TYR A 29 15.00 -5.22 -15.62
C TYR A 29 14.28 -6.25 -14.77
N SER A 30 14.84 -7.43 -14.63
CA SER A 30 14.35 -8.43 -13.69
C SER A 30 15.14 -8.38 -12.39
N GLN A 31 14.49 -8.73 -11.30
CA GLN A 31 14.99 -8.64 -9.93
C GLN A 31 15.30 -7.19 -9.50
N GLY A 32 15.47 -6.96 -8.23
CA GLY A 32 15.67 -5.61 -7.70
C GLY A 32 17.03 -5.42 -7.05
N ASN A 33 17.61 -4.25 -7.26
CA ASN A 33 18.80 -3.82 -6.56
C ASN A 33 18.67 -2.33 -6.19
N TRP A 34 18.40 -2.05 -4.94
CA TRP A 34 18.19 -0.70 -4.44
C TRP A 34 19.36 0.26 -4.77
N PRO A 35 20.64 -0.08 -4.50
CA PRO A 35 21.74 0.81 -4.82
C PRO A 35 21.79 1.20 -6.31
N HIS A 36 21.58 0.26 -7.21
CA HIS A 36 21.59 0.54 -8.64
C HIS A 36 20.43 1.44 -9.07
N LEU A 37 19.24 1.21 -8.52
CA LEU A 37 18.07 2.05 -8.78
C LEU A 37 18.30 3.48 -8.25
N HIS A 38 18.89 3.63 -7.08
CA HIS A 38 19.18 4.93 -6.49
C HIS A 38 20.14 5.74 -7.36
N GLU A 39 21.23 5.12 -7.83
CA GLU A 39 22.19 5.79 -8.73
C GLU A 39 21.54 6.16 -10.08
N LEU A 40 20.67 5.30 -10.62
CA LEU A 40 19.89 5.63 -11.82
C LEU A 40 18.99 6.84 -11.57
N LEU A 41 18.27 6.89 -10.47
CA LEU A 41 17.39 8.01 -10.11
C LEU A 41 18.18 9.31 -9.91
N LYS A 42 19.36 9.26 -9.31
CA LYS A 42 20.26 10.42 -9.19
C LYS A 42 20.67 10.94 -10.58
N THR A 43 21.05 10.03 -11.48
CA THR A 43 21.41 10.38 -12.85
C THR A 43 20.24 10.99 -13.62
N MET A 44 19.05 10.41 -13.51
CA MET A 44 17.86 10.89 -14.20
C MET A 44 17.38 12.25 -13.72
N THR A 45 17.49 12.51 -12.42
CA THR A 45 16.97 13.74 -11.81
C THR A 45 18.01 14.84 -11.65
N GLY A 46 19.30 14.51 -11.75
CA GLY A 46 20.41 15.41 -11.44
C GLY A 46 20.52 15.78 -9.95
N LYS A 47 19.78 15.09 -9.07
CA LYS A 47 19.74 15.34 -7.63
C LYS A 47 20.53 14.27 -6.89
N GLN A 48 21.30 14.67 -5.88
CA GLN A 48 22.01 13.71 -5.02
C GLN A 48 21.03 12.86 -4.18
N GLU A 49 19.94 13.48 -3.73
CA GLU A 49 18.86 12.85 -2.99
C GLU A 49 17.54 13.06 -3.76
N PRO A 50 17.19 12.16 -4.69
CA PRO A 50 15.94 12.25 -5.42
C PRO A 50 14.78 11.95 -4.48
N MET A 51 13.73 12.77 -4.55
CA MET A 51 12.47 12.50 -3.86
C MET A 51 11.71 11.40 -4.60
N VAL A 52 11.36 10.33 -3.90
CA VAL A 52 10.64 9.19 -4.44
C VAL A 52 9.38 8.97 -3.62
N ALA A 53 8.26 8.76 -4.30
CA ALA A 53 7.03 8.25 -3.70
C ALA A 53 6.84 6.81 -4.17
N TYR A 54 6.70 5.88 -3.23
CA TYR A 54 6.51 4.47 -3.48
C TYR A 54 5.11 4.04 -3.07
N PHE A 55 4.40 3.39 -3.96
CA PHE A 55 3.06 2.86 -3.73
C PHE A 55 3.13 1.34 -3.64
N GLY A 56 2.50 0.77 -2.63
CA GLY A 56 2.47 -0.68 -2.45
C GLY A 56 1.38 -1.14 -1.50
N ASP A 57 0.97 -2.39 -1.64
CA ASP A 57 -0.07 -3.03 -0.85
C ASP A 57 0.47 -3.96 0.24
N SER A 58 1.77 -4.28 0.16
CA SER A 58 2.43 -5.15 1.13
C SER A 58 3.28 -4.36 2.13
N MET A 59 2.89 -4.40 3.39
CA MET A 59 3.70 -3.80 4.46
C MET A 59 5.13 -4.35 4.48
N ARG A 60 5.29 -5.66 4.31
CA ARG A 60 6.58 -6.34 4.46
C ARG A 60 7.50 -6.18 3.25
N SER A 61 6.97 -6.34 2.03
CA SER A 61 7.77 -6.33 0.80
C SER A 61 7.89 -4.95 0.17
N ASP A 62 6.94 -4.05 0.41
CA ASP A 62 6.89 -2.74 -0.22
C ASP A 62 7.22 -1.62 0.77
N ILE A 63 6.34 -1.42 1.75
CA ILE A 63 6.37 -0.22 2.58
C ILE A 63 7.58 -0.21 3.53
N PHE A 64 7.76 -1.27 4.31
CA PHE A 64 8.86 -1.34 5.28
C PHE A 64 10.25 -1.18 4.61
N PRO A 65 10.59 -1.89 3.52
CA PRO A 65 11.88 -1.69 2.86
C PRO A 65 12.04 -0.31 2.25
N ALA A 66 11.00 0.22 1.58
CA ALA A 66 11.04 1.53 0.95
C ALA A 66 11.26 2.66 1.97
N THR A 67 10.59 2.59 3.12
CA THR A 67 10.75 3.56 4.21
C THR A 67 12.08 3.38 4.92
N THR A 68 12.43 2.14 5.31
CA THR A 68 13.58 1.88 6.19
C THR A 68 14.91 2.03 5.47
N PHE A 69 15.02 1.48 4.28
CA PHE A 69 16.27 1.47 3.50
C PHE A 69 16.31 2.55 2.44
N GLY A 70 15.19 2.78 1.74
CA GLY A 70 15.08 3.78 0.69
C GLY A 70 14.95 5.21 1.21
N LYS A 71 14.44 5.38 2.43
CA LYS A 71 14.05 6.69 2.98
C LYS A 71 13.03 7.42 2.09
N TRP A 72 12.20 6.64 1.40
CA TRP A 72 11.19 7.14 0.48
C TRP A 72 9.90 7.51 1.20
N GLU A 73 9.15 8.38 0.57
CA GLU A 73 7.75 8.58 0.90
C GLU A 73 6.95 7.36 0.48
N THR A 74 6.17 6.79 1.38
CA THR A 74 5.44 5.56 1.10
C THR A 74 3.94 5.77 1.23
N VAL A 75 3.21 5.28 0.24
CA VAL A 75 1.76 5.29 0.20
C VAL A 75 1.27 3.86 0.28
N MET A 76 0.69 3.50 1.42
CA MET A 76 0.11 2.16 1.60
C MET A 76 -1.24 2.08 0.90
N ILE A 77 -1.41 1.09 0.03
CA ILE A 77 -2.70 0.77 -0.59
C ILE A 77 -3.39 -0.23 0.31
N VAL A 78 -4.56 0.14 0.83
CA VAL A 78 -5.33 -0.65 1.81
C VAL A 78 -6.77 -0.73 1.32
N GLU A 79 -7.08 -1.74 0.52
CA GLU A 79 -8.41 -1.93 -0.07
C GLU A 79 -9.51 -2.09 0.99
N GLU A 80 -9.15 -2.59 2.18
CA GLU A 80 -10.05 -2.74 3.31
C GLU A 80 -10.67 -1.43 3.79
N MET A 81 -10.07 -0.29 3.49
CA MET A 81 -10.68 1.03 3.76
C MET A 81 -12.03 1.20 3.05
N GLU A 82 -12.23 0.62 1.86
CA GLU A 82 -13.51 0.72 1.14
C GLU A 82 -14.67 0.04 1.87
N GLY A 83 -14.40 -1.01 2.59
CA GLY A 83 -15.38 -1.68 3.45
C GLY A 83 -15.75 -0.87 4.70
N GLU A 84 -15.00 0.17 5.02
CA GLU A 84 -15.20 1.06 6.16
C GLU A 84 -15.71 2.46 5.73
N GLY A 85 -16.63 2.47 4.77
CA GLY A 85 -17.33 3.68 4.37
C GLY A 85 -16.59 4.59 3.38
N VAL A 86 -15.44 4.19 2.85
CA VAL A 86 -14.78 4.92 1.75
C VAL A 86 -15.53 4.65 0.44
N PRO A 87 -15.93 5.70 -0.32
CA PRO A 87 -16.60 5.51 -1.59
C PRO A 87 -15.71 4.77 -2.58
N LYS A 88 -16.28 3.79 -3.28
CA LYS A 88 -15.59 3.16 -4.42
C LYS A 88 -15.41 4.21 -5.51
N SER A 89 -14.26 4.19 -6.18
CA SER A 89 -14.03 5.03 -7.35
C SER A 89 -14.99 4.62 -8.47
N ASP A 90 -15.48 5.60 -9.24
CA ASP A 90 -16.38 5.34 -10.39
C ASP A 90 -15.73 4.42 -11.44
N ALA A 91 -14.40 4.38 -11.51
CA ALA A 91 -13.65 3.48 -12.38
C ALA A 91 -13.81 2.00 -11.96
N ALA A 92 -13.92 1.70 -10.67
CA ALA A 92 -14.18 0.34 -10.20
C ALA A 92 -15.63 -0.10 -10.48
N MET A 93 -16.59 0.82 -10.44
CA MET A 93 -18.00 0.52 -10.74
C MET A 93 -18.25 0.23 -12.23
N SER A 94 -17.46 0.81 -13.16
CA SER A 94 -17.61 0.57 -14.59
C SER A 94 -17.18 -0.83 -15.03
N ASN A 95 -16.36 -1.53 -14.25
CA ASN A 95 -15.89 -2.89 -14.56
C ASN A 95 -16.83 -3.99 -14.04
N GLU A 96 -17.72 -3.71 -13.08
CA GLU A 96 -18.68 -4.72 -12.60
C GLU A 96 -19.89 -4.93 -13.55
N ALA A 97 -20.13 -4.00 -14.50
CA ALA A 97 -21.30 -4.03 -15.38
C ALA A 97 -21.09 -4.71 -16.74
N GLN A 98 -19.87 -5.17 -17.08
CA GLN A 98 -19.57 -5.79 -18.38
C GLN A 98 -18.66 -7.01 -18.26
N VAL A 99 -19.11 -8.05 -17.57
CA VAL A 99 -18.51 -9.37 -17.72
C VAL A 99 -19.52 -10.26 -18.46
N GLU A 100 -19.42 -10.26 -19.78
CA GLU A 100 -19.91 -11.39 -20.57
C GLU A 100 -19.06 -12.63 -20.26
N PRO A 101 -19.68 -13.83 -20.20
CA PRO A 101 -18.97 -15.04 -19.84
C PRO A 101 -17.99 -15.43 -20.94
N GLN A 102 -16.70 -15.13 -20.77
CA GLN A 102 -15.65 -15.75 -21.58
C GLN A 102 -15.30 -17.13 -21.02
N GLU A 103 -15.65 -18.15 -21.79
CA GLU A 103 -15.23 -19.53 -21.57
C GLU A 103 -13.70 -19.68 -21.62
N LYS A 104 -13.19 -20.45 -20.66
CA LYS A 104 -11.88 -21.08 -20.61
C LYS A 104 -10.66 -20.19 -20.35
N ARG A 105 -10.41 -19.91 -19.09
CA ARG A 105 -9.05 -19.73 -18.57
C ARG A 105 -8.83 -20.60 -17.31
N GLY A 106 -7.57 -20.95 -17.10
CA GLY A 106 -7.08 -22.05 -16.28
C GLY A 106 -7.56 -22.11 -14.82
N LYS A 107 -7.32 -23.24 -14.20
CA LYS A 107 -7.76 -23.73 -12.89
C LYS A 107 -7.44 -22.89 -11.66
N PHE A 108 -7.03 -21.62 -11.80
CA PHE A 108 -6.69 -20.71 -10.71
C PHE A 108 -7.44 -19.36 -10.73
N GLU A 109 -8.36 -19.16 -11.67
CA GLU A 109 -9.29 -18.03 -11.53
C GLU A 109 -10.39 -18.42 -10.55
N GLY A 110 -10.12 -18.20 -9.28
CA GLY A 110 -11.16 -18.17 -8.25
C GLY A 110 -12.22 -17.15 -8.66
N GLN A 111 -13.48 -17.51 -8.46
CA GLN A 111 -14.64 -16.62 -8.55
C GLN A 111 -14.24 -15.26 -8.04
N GLY A 112 -14.50 -14.20 -8.83
CA GLY A 112 -14.06 -12.83 -8.53
C GLY A 112 -14.18 -12.55 -7.04
N MET A 113 -13.04 -12.39 -6.40
CA MET A 113 -13.01 -12.09 -4.97
C MET A 113 -13.70 -10.76 -4.80
N LYS A 114 -14.88 -10.79 -4.17
CA LYS A 114 -15.43 -9.58 -3.57
C LYS A 114 -14.33 -9.03 -2.68
N SER A 115 -14.00 -7.76 -2.82
CA SER A 115 -13.06 -7.08 -1.92
C SER A 115 -13.36 -7.52 -0.49
N PRO A 116 -12.37 -8.02 0.27
CA PRO A 116 -12.62 -8.42 1.64
C PRO A 116 -13.22 -7.22 2.37
N SER A 117 -14.34 -7.44 3.03
CA SER A 117 -14.91 -6.38 3.85
C SER A 117 -13.92 -6.04 4.96
N ALA A 118 -13.59 -4.78 5.14
CA ALA A 118 -12.72 -4.31 6.22
C ALA A 118 -13.26 -4.65 7.61
N VAL A 119 -14.57 -4.87 7.69
CA VAL A 119 -15.28 -5.34 8.90
C VAL A 119 -15.97 -6.64 8.57
N SER A 120 -15.69 -7.68 9.34
CA SER A 120 -16.31 -8.98 9.22
C SER A 120 -16.91 -9.39 10.56
N ASN A 121 -18.16 -9.88 10.57
CA ASN A 121 -18.79 -10.43 11.77
C ASN A 121 -18.02 -11.61 12.37
N GLN A 122 -17.15 -12.24 11.59
CA GLN A 122 -16.35 -13.38 12.00
C GLN A 122 -14.94 -13.00 12.46
N TRP A 123 -14.31 -11.99 11.81
CA TRP A 123 -12.89 -11.67 12.01
C TRP A 123 -12.65 -10.29 12.63
N GLY A 124 -13.69 -9.46 12.74
CA GLY A 124 -13.58 -8.09 13.23
C GLY A 124 -13.08 -7.09 12.17
N SER A 125 -12.67 -5.91 12.64
CA SER A 125 -12.11 -4.85 11.78
C SER A 125 -10.65 -5.11 11.48
N TYR A 126 -10.20 -4.68 10.28
CA TYR A 126 -8.79 -4.67 9.91
C TYR A 126 -7.96 -3.63 10.71
N PHE A 127 -8.61 -2.56 11.16
CA PHE A 127 -7.95 -1.40 11.76
C PHE A 127 -8.04 -1.34 13.28
N VAL A 128 -9.15 -1.80 13.84
CA VAL A 128 -9.44 -1.70 15.29
C VAL A 128 -9.82 -3.05 15.86
N ASP A 129 -9.26 -3.38 17.00
CA ASP A 129 -9.57 -4.57 17.78
C ASP A 129 -10.25 -4.19 19.10
N VAL A 130 -11.01 -5.12 19.67
CA VAL A 130 -11.69 -4.95 20.95
C VAL A 130 -10.97 -5.79 21.99
N HIS A 131 -10.31 -5.12 22.92
CA HIS A 131 -9.63 -5.79 24.02
C HIS A 131 -10.54 -5.83 25.26
N ARG A 132 -10.82 -7.02 25.75
CA ARG A 132 -11.53 -7.26 27.03
C ARG A 132 -10.52 -7.47 28.13
N SER A 133 -10.44 -6.55 29.07
CA SER A 133 -9.63 -6.75 30.28
C SER A 133 -10.25 -7.85 31.14
N GLY A 134 -9.47 -8.87 31.49
CA GLY A 134 -9.94 -10.04 32.26
C GLY A 134 -10.49 -9.62 33.63
N GLY A 135 -11.81 -9.58 33.77
CA GLY A 135 -12.53 -9.41 35.04
C GLY A 135 -13.46 -8.19 35.12
N GLY A 136 -13.61 -7.38 34.06
CA GLY A 136 -14.58 -6.29 33.99
C GLY A 136 -15.32 -6.29 32.65
N ASP A 137 -16.54 -5.74 32.64
CA ASP A 137 -17.36 -5.57 31.43
C ASP A 137 -16.87 -4.38 30.54
N GLU A 138 -15.70 -3.83 30.84
CA GLU A 138 -15.15 -2.71 30.07
C GLU A 138 -14.42 -3.21 28.82
N GLU A 139 -14.98 -2.92 27.67
CA GLU A 139 -14.38 -3.14 26.36
C GLU A 139 -13.57 -1.88 25.98
N HIS A 140 -12.29 -2.07 25.70
CA HIS A 140 -11.43 -1.00 25.19
C HIS A 140 -11.08 -1.27 23.73
N GLN A 141 -11.28 -0.27 22.88
CA GLN A 141 -10.87 -0.34 21.49
C GLN A 141 -9.38 0.03 21.38
N ILE A 142 -8.64 -0.75 20.60
CA ILE A 142 -7.22 -0.54 20.32
C ILE A 142 -6.97 -0.69 18.81
N LEU A 143 -5.94 0.00 18.31
CA LEU A 143 -5.50 -0.23 16.94
C LEU A 143 -4.93 -1.63 16.80
N THR A 144 -5.26 -2.32 15.71
CA THR A 144 -4.64 -3.59 15.37
C THR A 144 -3.14 -3.43 15.12
N TRP A 145 -2.40 -4.51 15.16
CA TRP A 145 -0.97 -4.51 14.78
C TRP A 145 -0.76 -4.01 13.35
N CYS A 146 -1.63 -4.40 12.41
CA CYS A 146 -1.59 -3.92 11.02
C CYS A 146 -1.73 -2.41 10.95
N CYS A 147 -2.72 -1.84 11.64
CA CYS A 147 -2.94 -0.40 11.70
C CYS A 147 -1.74 0.35 12.30
N HIS A 148 -1.16 -0.18 13.38
CA HIS A 148 0.08 0.34 13.96
C HIS A 148 1.25 0.36 12.97
N CYS A 149 1.41 -0.69 12.18
CA CYS A 149 2.44 -0.75 11.14
C CYS A 149 2.20 0.28 10.05
N ILE A 150 0.94 0.47 9.61
CA ILE A 150 0.58 1.49 8.63
C ILE A 150 0.99 2.88 9.13
N HIS A 151 0.62 3.24 10.36
CA HIS A 151 0.97 4.54 10.94
C HIS A 151 2.48 4.74 11.14
N SER A 152 3.21 3.66 11.44
CA SER A 152 4.63 3.74 11.77
C SER A 152 5.54 3.78 10.55
N TYR A 153 5.15 3.11 9.47
CA TYR A 153 6.02 2.90 8.30
C TYR A 153 5.52 3.57 7.02
N SER A 154 4.24 3.97 6.95
CA SER A 154 3.70 4.67 5.78
C SER A 154 3.68 6.18 6.00
N THR A 155 3.82 6.92 4.91
CA THR A 155 3.57 8.36 4.91
C THR A 155 2.07 8.64 4.96
N MET A 156 1.30 7.85 4.20
CA MET A 156 -0.16 7.92 4.13
C MET A 156 -0.74 6.58 3.66
N ALA A 157 -2.06 6.45 3.76
CA ALA A 157 -2.80 5.29 3.26
C ALA A 157 -3.98 5.72 2.39
N ILE A 158 -4.21 4.96 1.31
CA ILE A 158 -5.32 5.13 0.37
C ILE A 158 -5.94 3.77 0.05
N PRO A 159 -7.24 3.69 -0.29
CA PRO A 159 -7.82 2.41 -0.67
C PRO A 159 -7.39 1.94 -2.05
N SER A 160 -7.17 2.86 -2.99
CA SER A 160 -6.66 2.58 -4.33
C SER A 160 -6.05 3.83 -4.97
N VAL A 161 -5.26 3.65 -6.02
CA VAL A 161 -4.62 4.77 -6.74
C VAL A 161 -5.61 5.65 -7.49
N GLU A 162 -6.78 5.12 -7.84
CA GLU A 162 -7.84 5.85 -8.54
C GLU A 162 -8.34 7.04 -7.72
N HIS A 163 -8.33 6.94 -6.39
CA HIS A 163 -8.77 8.04 -5.51
C HIS A 163 -7.91 9.29 -5.60
N ILE A 164 -6.70 9.19 -6.12
CA ILE A 164 -5.77 10.32 -6.26
C ILE A 164 -5.50 10.71 -7.72
N ALA A 165 -5.98 9.92 -8.69
CA ALA A 165 -5.66 10.10 -10.11
C ALA A 165 -6.11 11.45 -10.68
N ASP A 166 -7.25 11.96 -10.24
CA ASP A 166 -7.84 13.21 -10.74
C ASP A 166 -7.53 14.43 -9.88
N LEU A 167 -6.68 14.27 -8.86
CA LEU A 167 -6.32 15.39 -7.99
C LEU A 167 -5.34 16.35 -8.67
N PRO A 168 -5.41 17.65 -8.34
CA PRO A 168 -4.41 18.62 -8.79
C PRO A 168 -3.00 18.22 -8.35
N LEU A 169 -2.00 18.49 -9.21
CA LEU A 169 -0.60 18.12 -8.93
C LEU A 169 0.00 18.81 -7.69
N ASP A 170 -0.58 19.90 -7.25
CA ASP A 170 -0.19 20.64 -6.05
C ASP A 170 -1.00 20.26 -4.81
N TYR A 171 -1.87 19.25 -4.90
CA TYR A 171 -2.64 18.76 -3.76
C TYR A 171 -1.72 18.25 -2.66
N LYS A 172 -1.98 18.67 -1.42
CA LYS A 172 -1.18 18.28 -0.26
C LYS A 172 -1.94 17.31 0.62
N PHE A 173 -1.40 16.12 0.76
CA PHE A 173 -1.96 15.10 1.61
C PHE A 173 -1.56 15.30 3.09
N PRO A 174 -2.49 15.04 4.04
CA PRO A 174 -2.12 14.86 5.42
C PRO A 174 -1.23 13.61 5.57
N ARG A 175 -0.29 13.66 6.50
CA ARG A 175 0.69 12.59 6.72
C ARG A 175 0.51 12.00 8.11
N PHE A 176 0.71 10.69 8.23
CA PHE A 176 0.85 10.05 9.55
C PHE A 176 1.98 10.72 10.33
N SER A 177 1.76 10.94 11.62
CA SER A 177 2.75 11.48 12.54
C SER A 177 2.36 11.11 13.96
N PRO A 178 3.32 10.75 14.82
CA PRO A 178 3.04 10.46 16.23
C PRO A 178 2.40 11.63 17.00
N ASP A 179 2.61 12.87 16.52
CA ASP A 179 2.09 14.07 17.13
C ASP A 179 0.68 14.45 16.67
N LYS A 180 0.09 13.67 15.77
CA LYS A 180 -1.23 13.91 15.19
C LYS A 180 -2.21 12.82 15.62
N PRO A 181 -3.53 13.13 15.61
CA PRO A 181 -4.54 12.10 15.81
C PRO A 181 -4.39 10.93 14.85
N CYS A 182 -4.73 9.73 15.32
CA CYS A 182 -4.65 8.49 14.54
C CYS A 182 -5.53 8.49 13.28
N THR A 183 -6.46 9.44 13.17
CA THR A 183 -7.30 9.68 11.99
C THR A 183 -6.59 10.44 10.86
N VAL A 184 -5.43 11.07 11.12
CA VAL A 184 -4.71 11.85 10.12
C VAL A 184 -3.72 10.96 9.37
N GLY A 185 -3.70 11.06 8.04
CA GLY A 185 -2.81 10.29 7.16
C GLY A 185 -3.57 9.38 6.20
N TYR A 186 -4.86 9.19 6.40
CA TYR A 186 -5.74 8.49 5.47
C TYR A 186 -6.33 9.44 4.42
N TYR A 187 -6.50 8.95 3.21
CA TYR A 187 -7.21 9.65 2.15
C TYR A 187 -8.09 8.65 1.37
N PRO A 188 -9.33 8.98 0.97
CA PRO A 188 -10.01 10.28 1.13
C PRO A 188 -10.46 10.57 2.56
N ARG A 189 -10.61 9.57 3.41
CA ARG A 189 -10.98 9.70 4.83
C ARG A 189 -10.47 8.50 5.64
N PRO A 190 -10.40 8.63 6.97
CA PRO A 190 -10.08 7.50 7.83
C PRO A 190 -11.15 6.40 7.76
N PRO A 191 -10.80 5.15 8.07
CA PRO A 191 -11.77 4.07 8.30
C PRO A 191 -12.75 4.43 9.41
N ASP A 192 -14.02 4.02 9.27
CA ASP A 192 -15.08 4.34 10.26
C ASP A 192 -14.77 3.79 11.65
N SER A 193 -14.14 2.63 11.75
CA SER A 193 -13.72 2.04 13.03
C SER A 193 -12.67 2.90 13.74
N VAL A 194 -11.71 3.45 13.00
CA VAL A 194 -10.68 4.35 13.55
C VAL A 194 -11.30 5.68 14.01
N MET A 195 -12.25 6.22 13.25
CA MET A 195 -12.95 7.43 13.62
C MET A 195 -13.72 7.25 14.93
N LYS A 196 -14.53 6.19 15.05
CA LYS A 196 -15.28 5.86 16.26
C LYS A 196 -14.37 5.70 17.47
N MET A 197 -13.28 4.93 17.34
CA MET A 197 -12.31 4.74 18.42
C MET A 197 -11.74 6.06 18.91
N CYS A 198 -11.45 7.02 18.02
CA CYS A 198 -10.91 8.32 18.42
C CYS A 198 -11.97 9.24 19.04
N GLU A 199 -13.24 9.12 18.68
CA GLU A 199 -14.36 9.84 19.32
C GLU A 199 -14.60 9.37 20.76
N ASP A 200 -14.52 8.06 20.99
CA ASP A 200 -14.71 7.44 22.32
C ASP A 200 -13.57 7.81 23.30
N LEU A 201 -12.41 8.24 22.79
CA LEU A 201 -11.25 8.64 23.59
C LEU A 201 -11.19 10.16 23.88
N SER A 202 -12.09 10.95 23.31
CA SER A 202 -12.12 12.43 23.42
C SER A 202 -13.08 12.90 24.50
#